data_924101761b5059c8c16ece5288c4bedc
#
_entry.id   924101761b5059c8c16ece5288c4bedc
#
_cell.length_a   1.000
_cell.length_b   1.000
_cell.length_c   1.000
_cell.angle_alpha   90.00
_cell.angle_beta   90.00
_cell.angle_gamma   90.00
#
_symmetry.space_group_name_H-M   'P 1'
#
loop_
_entity.id
_entity.type
_entity.pdbx_description
1 polymer ?
#
loop_
_entity_poly.entity_id
_entity_poly.type
_entity_poly.pdbx_seq_one_letter_code
_entity_poly.pdbx_strand_id
1 'polypeptide(L)'
;MKTKVNWLEWGREAFERARKEDKPILLDLTAVWCHWCHVMDATSYSEKDIIEIINRDFVPIKVYIDKRPDLRERYNMGGFPSTVFLHPDGRIIAGDTYVPAERLKLFLEAVKKSYK
;
A
#
# COMPACT_ATOMS: atom_id res chain seq x y z
N MET A 1 14.40 14.92 -7.39
CA MET A 1 13.99 14.62 -6.02
C MET A 1 12.62 13.97 -5.99
N LYS A 2 12.49 12.88 -5.27
CA LYS A 2 11.21 12.15 -5.22
C LYS A 2 10.22 12.83 -4.30
N THR A 3 9.05 13.16 -4.85
CA THR A 3 7.97 13.76 -4.09
C THR A 3 6.70 12.91 -4.13
N LYS A 4 6.82 11.69 -4.62
CA LYS A 4 5.69 10.78 -4.79
C LYS A 4 6.06 9.37 -4.35
N VAL A 5 5.04 8.62 -3.96
CA VAL A 5 5.20 7.18 -3.75
C VAL A 5 5.44 6.53 -5.12
N ASN A 6 6.43 5.66 -5.19
CA ASN A 6 6.79 4.97 -6.44
C ASN A 6 5.92 3.74 -6.66
N TRP A 7 4.65 3.96 -6.91
CA TRP A 7 3.69 2.86 -7.07
C TRP A 7 4.04 1.96 -8.24
N LEU A 8 4.02 0.65 -7.98
CA LEU A 8 4.21 -0.38 -9.00
C LEU A 8 2.86 -1.01 -9.31
N GLU A 9 2.80 -1.71 -10.45
CA GLU A 9 1.63 -2.50 -10.80
C GLU A 9 1.74 -3.86 -10.13
N TRP A 10 0.60 -4.48 -9.90
CA TRP A 10 0.56 -5.85 -9.41
C TRP A 10 1.16 -6.77 -10.46
N GLY A 11 2.14 -7.55 -10.09
CA GLY A 11 2.75 -8.48 -11.02
C GLY A 11 4.03 -9.08 -10.47
N ARG A 12 4.63 -9.94 -11.28
CA ARG A 12 5.83 -10.67 -10.90
C ARG A 12 6.96 -9.75 -10.45
N GLU A 13 7.17 -8.69 -11.20
CA GLU A 13 8.30 -7.77 -10.93
C GLU A 13 8.23 -7.19 -9.52
N ALA A 14 7.05 -6.75 -9.10
CA ALA A 14 6.89 -6.17 -7.77
C ALA A 14 7.15 -7.20 -6.67
N PHE A 15 6.65 -8.43 -6.87
CA PHE A 15 6.82 -9.48 -5.87
C PHE A 15 8.26 -9.99 -5.81
N GLU A 16 8.93 -10.08 -6.96
CA GLU A 16 10.35 -10.46 -6.98
C GLU A 16 11.19 -9.42 -6.26
N ARG A 17 10.86 -8.15 -6.48
CA ARG A 17 11.57 -7.06 -5.80
C ARG A 17 11.37 -7.14 -4.29
N ALA A 18 10.16 -7.43 -3.85
CA ALA A 18 9.88 -7.57 -2.41
C ALA A 18 10.69 -8.70 -1.79
N ARG A 19 10.80 -9.83 -2.48
CA ARG A 19 11.59 -10.95 -2.00
C ARG A 19 13.08 -10.62 -1.99
N LYS A 20 13.56 -10.04 -3.08
CA LYS A 20 14.97 -9.73 -3.25
C LYS A 20 15.45 -8.70 -2.23
N GLU A 21 14.66 -7.67 -2.00
CA GLU A 21 15.02 -6.60 -1.07
C GLU A 21 14.55 -6.88 0.35
N ASP A 22 13.82 -7.98 0.54
CA ASP A 22 13.30 -8.40 1.85
C ASP A 22 12.47 -7.30 2.48
N LYS A 23 11.46 -6.84 1.75
CA LYS A 23 10.58 -5.77 2.19
C LYS A 23 9.12 -6.20 2.12
N PRO A 24 8.28 -5.73 3.06
CA PRO A 24 6.85 -5.98 2.94
C PRO A 24 6.24 -5.14 1.83
N ILE A 25 5.09 -5.60 1.34
CA ILE A 25 4.35 -4.91 0.29
C ILE A 25 3.29 -4.04 0.92
N LEU A 26 3.15 -2.81 0.42
CA LEU A 26 2.01 -1.94 0.73
C LEU A 26 1.10 -1.96 -0.48
N LEU A 27 -0.06 -2.57 -0.34
CA LEU A 27 -1.03 -2.69 -1.42
C LEU A 27 -2.14 -1.66 -1.21
N ASP A 28 -2.34 -0.80 -2.20
CA ASP A 28 -3.41 0.19 -2.21
C ASP A 28 -4.46 -0.22 -3.23
N LEU A 29 -5.62 -0.67 -2.74
CA LEU A 29 -6.76 -0.95 -3.60
C LEU A 29 -7.57 0.33 -3.75
N THR A 30 -7.62 0.85 -4.96
CA THR A 30 -8.19 2.17 -5.24
C THR A 30 -9.15 2.12 -6.43
N ALA A 31 -9.85 3.20 -6.66
CA ALA A 31 -10.73 3.35 -7.82
C ALA A 31 -10.85 4.82 -8.19
N VAL A 32 -11.04 5.10 -9.47
CA VAL A 32 -11.16 6.49 -9.93
C VAL A 32 -12.43 7.16 -9.41
N TRP A 33 -13.48 6.38 -9.14
CA TRP A 33 -14.75 6.90 -8.63
C TRP A 33 -14.79 7.02 -7.10
N CYS A 34 -13.72 6.63 -6.42
CA CYS A 34 -13.71 6.54 -4.97
C CYS A 34 -13.24 7.84 -4.34
N HIS A 35 -14.14 8.55 -3.66
CA HIS A 35 -13.82 9.82 -3.03
C HIS A 35 -12.70 9.70 -2.00
N TRP A 36 -12.82 8.74 -1.08
CA TRP A 36 -11.83 8.61 -0.01
C TRP A 36 -10.48 8.11 -0.50
N CYS A 37 -10.46 7.41 -1.65
CA CYS A 37 -9.20 7.05 -2.29
C CYS A 37 -8.47 8.31 -2.72
N HIS A 38 -9.19 9.26 -3.34
CA HIS A 38 -8.59 10.52 -3.76
C HIS A 38 -8.16 11.35 -2.57
N VAL A 39 -8.94 11.35 -1.49
CA VAL A 39 -8.55 12.07 -0.27
C VAL A 39 -7.26 11.50 0.30
N MET A 40 -7.15 10.19 0.36
CA MET A 40 -5.94 9.56 0.89
C MET A 40 -4.72 9.85 0.01
N ASP A 41 -4.91 9.84 -1.32
CA ASP A 41 -3.83 10.19 -2.24
C ASP A 41 -3.37 11.63 -2.02
N ALA A 42 -4.30 12.54 -1.78
CA ALA A 42 -3.99 13.96 -1.62
C ALA A 42 -3.45 14.31 -0.23
N THR A 43 -3.65 13.45 0.76
CA THR A 43 -3.23 13.72 2.14
C THR A 43 -2.18 12.75 2.61
N SER A 44 -2.58 11.54 3.03
CA SER A 44 -1.65 10.57 3.63
C SER A 44 -0.47 10.24 2.72
N TYR A 45 -0.77 9.93 1.46
CA TYR A 45 0.27 9.55 0.50
C TYR A 45 1.02 10.74 -0.09
N SER A 46 0.69 11.96 0.34
CA SER A 46 1.38 13.17 -0.11
C SER A 46 2.28 13.77 0.97
N GLU A 47 2.28 13.19 2.17
CA GLU A 47 3.18 13.64 3.24
C GLU A 47 4.59 13.19 2.95
N LYS A 48 5.54 14.13 3.03
CA LYS A 48 6.92 13.89 2.63
C LYS A 48 7.56 12.73 3.41
N ASP A 49 7.39 12.70 4.71
CA ASP A 49 7.99 11.66 5.53
C ASP A 49 7.37 10.29 5.26
N ILE A 50 6.07 10.25 4.98
CA ILE A 50 5.39 9.01 4.63
C ILE A 50 5.90 8.49 3.29
N ILE A 51 6.03 9.37 2.32
CA ILE A 51 6.57 9.01 1.00
C ILE A 51 7.97 8.40 1.15
N GLU A 52 8.81 9.02 1.98
CA GLU A 52 10.16 8.52 2.19
C GLU A 52 10.18 7.14 2.84
N ILE A 53 9.33 6.94 3.84
CA ILE A 53 9.26 5.64 4.52
C ILE A 53 8.81 4.56 3.55
N ILE A 54 7.76 4.83 2.79
CA ILE A 54 7.20 3.85 1.85
C ILE A 54 8.22 3.49 0.78
N ASN A 55 8.84 4.48 0.16
CA ASN A 55 9.78 4.22 -0.92
C ASN A 55 11.05 3.53 -0.44
N ARG A 56 11.44 3.75 0.80
CA ARG A 56 12.65 3.15 1.36
C ARG A 56 12.41 1.74 1.90
N ASP A 57 11.32 1.53 2.62
CA ASP A 57 11.14 0.34 3.43
C ASP A 57 10.06 -0.62 2.92
N PHE A 58 9.30 -0.24 1.92
CA PHE A 58 8.19 -1.04 1.41
C PHE A 58 8.27 -1.14 -0.10
N VAL A 59 7.54 -2.12 -0.65
CA VAL A 59 7.30 -2.18 -2.10
C VAL A 59 5.84 -1.78 -2.31
N PRO A 60 5.58 -0.57 -2.81
CA PRO A 60 4.20 -0.10 -2.95
C PRO A 60 3.58 -0.55 -4.26
N ILE A 61 2.39 -1.14 -4.16
CA ILE A 61 1.63 -1.61 -5.31
C ILE A 61 0.25 -0.95 -5.29
N LYS A 62 -0.13 -0.33 -6.40
CA LYS A 62 -1.47 0.28 -6.52
C LYS A 62 -2.29 -0.53 -7.51
N VAL A 63 -3.50 -0.90 -7.12
CA VAL A 63 -4.42 -1.69 -7.95
C VAL A 63 -5.74 -0.95 -8.09
N TYR A 64 -6.17 -0.77 -9.35
CA TYR A 64 -7.50 -0.22 -9.64
C TYR A 64 -8.49 -1.38 -9.66
N ILE A 65 -9.37 -1.41 -8.68
CA ILE A 65 -10.24 -2.57 -8.42
C ILE A 65 -11.19 -2.91 -9.57
N ASP A 66 -11.54 -1.94 -10.38
CA ASP A 66 -12.42 -2.19 -11.54
C ASP A 66 -11.72 -3.04 -12.60
N LYS A 67 -10.39 -3.02 -12.61
CA LYS A 67 -9.61 -3.81 -13.57
C LYS A 67 -9.20 -5.17 -13.01
N ARG A 68 -9.28 -5.34 -11.70
CA ARG A 68 -8.85 -6.56 -11.04
C ARG A 68 -9.86 -6.97 -9.97
N PRO A 69 -11.05 -7.44 -10.38
CA PRO A 69 -12.06 -7.86 -9.40
C PRO A 69 -11.62 -9.02 -8.52
N ASP A 70 -10.70 -9.85 -9.01
CA ASP A 70 -10.12 -10.93 -8.21
C ASP A 70 -9.36 -10.39 -7.00
N LEU A 71 -8.55 -9.35 -7.20
CA LEU A 71 -7.78 -8.76 -6.11
C LEU A 71 -8.67 -7.95 -5.18
N ARG A 72 -9.68 -7.29 -5.74
CA ARG A 72 -10.67 -6.59 -4.95
C ARG A 72 -11.30 -7.53 -3.93
N GLU A 73 -11.71 -8.70 -4.37
CA GLU A 73 -12.36 -9.66 -3.51
C GLU A 73 -11.40 -10.24 -2.48
N ARG A 74 -10.20 -10.56 -2.93
CA ARG A 74 -9.20 -11.20 -2.08
C ARG A 74 -8.71 -10.32 -0.95
N TYR A 75 -8.52 -9.04 -1.21
CA TYR A 75 -7.85 -8.14 -0.27
C TYR A 75 -8.73 -7.01 0.27
N ASN A 76 -10.02 -7.05 0.03
CA ASN A 76 -10.96 -6.03 0.53
C ASN A 76 -10.96 -6.04 2.06
N MET A 77 -10.68 -4.89 2.65
CA MET A 77 -10.62 -4.73 4.10
C MET A 77 -11.91 -4.14 4.69
N GLY A 78 -12.98 -4.13 3.92
CA GLY A 78 -14.27 -3.61 4.38
C GLY A 78 -14.70 -2.31 3.73
N GLY A 79 -13.93 -1.82 2.78
CA GLY A 79 -14.24 -0.58 2.07
C GLY A 79 -13.05 -0.12 1.27
N PHE A 80 -13.18 1.02 0.60
CA PHE A 80 -12.11 1.55 -0.22
C PHE A 80 -11.81 3.01 0.14
N PRO A 81 -10.53 3.40 0.15
CA PRO A 81 -9.39 2.55 -0.23
C PRO A 81 -9.21 1.41 0.77
N SER A 82 -8.69 0.28 0.30
CA SER A 82 -8.21 -0.75 1.21
C SER A 82 -6.69 -0.66 1.24
N THR A 83 -6.15 -0.49 2.44
CA THR A 83 -4.72 -0.35 2.69
C THR A 83 -4.25 -1.66 3.30
N VAL A 84 -3.48 -2.44 2.54
CA VAL A 84 -3.16 -3.81 2.94
C VAL A 84 -1.65 -4.00 2.94
N PHE A 85 -1.13 -4.62 3.98
CA PHE A 85 0.29 -4.95 4.06
C PHE A 85 0.45 -6.45 3.86
N LEU A 86 1.36 -6.82 2.96
CA LEU A 86 1.56 -8.21 2.57
C LEU A 86 2.99 -8.65 2.75
N HIS A 87 3.16 -9.94 3.03
CA HIS A 87 4.44 -10.60 2.86
C HIS A 87 4.75 -10.71 1.37
N PRO A 88 6.01 -10.94 1.00
CA PRO A 88 6.36 -11.10 -0.43
C PRO A 88 5.67 -12.28 -1.11
N ASP A 89 5.08 -13.21 -0.37
CA ASP A 89 4.31 -14.32 -0.95
C ASP A 89 2.81 -14.02 -1.07
N GLY A 90 2.39 -12.80 -0.71
CA GLY A 90 1.00 -12.39 -0.85
C GLY A 90 0.12 -12.60 0.36
N ARG A 91 0.66 -13.18 1.45
CA ARG A 91 -0.13 -13.34 2.68
C ARG A 91 -0.30 -12.00 3.38
N ILE A 92 -1.46 -11.81 3.99
CA ILE A 92 -1.78 -10.55 4.65
C ILE A 92 -1.04 -10.45 6.00
N ILE A 93 -0.35 -9.33 6.22
CA ILE A 93 0.23 -8.99 7.51
C ILE A 93 -0.78 -8.23 8.35
N ALA A 94 -1.37 -7.19 7.75
CA ALA A 94 -2.32 -6.32 8.42
C ALA A 94 -3.06 -5.50 7.35
N GLY A 95 -4.15 -4.87 7.72
CA GLY A 95 -4.88 -4.04 6.78
C GLY A 95 -5.87 -3.12 7.45
N ASP A 96 -6.31 -2.12 6.71
CA ASP A 96 -7.31 -1.17 7.14
C ASP A 96 -7.89 -0.53 5.88
N THR A 97 -8.83 0.37 6.05
CA THR A 97 -9.41 1.09 4.91
C THR A 97 -8.72 2.46 4.80
N TYR A 98 -9.49 3.54 4.90
CA TYR A 98 -8.90 4.88 4.89
C TYR A 98 -8.04 5.07 6.15
N VAL A 99 -6.81 5.54 5.97
CA VAL A 99 -5.89 5.75 7.09
C VAL A 99 -5.35 7.18 7.01
N PRO A 100 -5.68 8.03 7.99
CA PRO A 100 -5.14 9.40 8.03
C PRO A 100 -3.62 9.39 8.18
N ALA A 101 -2.98 10.49 7.79
CA ALA A 101 -1.52 10.57 7.72
C ALA A 101 -0.82 10.16 9.02
N GLU A 102 -1.26 10.70 10.14
CA GLU A 102 -0.61 10.40 11.42
C GLU A 102 -0.69 8.91 11.76
N ARG A 103 -1.85 8.32 11.53
CA ARG A 103 -2.05 6.90 11.81
C ARG A 103 -1.29 6.04 10.81
N LEU A 104 -1.22 6.47 9.56
CA LEU A 104 -0.49 5.71 8.55
C LEU A 104 0.99 5.64 8.89
N LYS A 105 1.56 6.73 9.36
CA LYS A 105 2.97 6.73 9.75
C LYS A 105 3.25 5.72 10.85
N LEU A 106 2.40 5.69 11.87
CA LEU A 106 2.54 4.72 12.96
C LEU A 106 2.33 3.30 12.46
N PHE A 107 1.38 3.11 11.55
CA PHE A 107 1.07 1.81 10.98
C PHE A 107 2.27 1.28 10.18
N LEU A 108 2.86 2.13 9.36
CA LEU A 108 4.04 1.75 8.57
C LEU A 108 5.20 1.32 9.49
N GLU A 109 5.43 2.08 10.54
CA GLU A 109 6.51 1.76 11.48
C GLU A 109 6.25 0.43 12.20
N ALA A 110 5.00 0.20 12.58
CA ALA A 110 4.62 -1.04 13.27
C ALA A 110 4.79 -2.25 12.35
N VAL A 111 4.35 -2.13 11.10
CA VAL A 111 4.47 -3.22 10.13
C VAL A 111 5.93 -3.53 9.84
N LYS A 112 6.74 -2.49 9.63
CA LYS A 112 8.17 -2.67 9.38
C LYS A 112 8.82 -3.43 10.52
N LYS A 113 8.47 -3.07 11.75
CA LYS A 113 9.04 -3.69 12.94
C LYS A 113 8.63 -5.16 13.07
N SER A 114 7.35 -5.45 12.84
CA SER A 114 6.85 -6.81 13.02
C SER A 114 7.20 -7.72 11.84
N TYR A 115 7.58 -7.17 10.71
CA TYR A 115 7.95 -7.96 9.55
C TYR A 115 9.24 -8.73 9.76
N LYS A 116 10.09 -8.26 10.61
CA LYS A 116 11.39 -8.87 10.88
C LYS A 116 11.30 -10.23 11.62
#